data_61d82fbf04525d4b206e6fec0f49a894
#
_entry.id   61d82fbf04525d4b206e6fec0f49a894
#
_cell.length_a   1.000
_cell.length_b   1.000
_cell.length_c   1.000
_cell.angle_alpha   90.00
_cell.angle_beta   90.00
_cell.angle_gamma   90.00
#
_symmetry.space_group_name_H-M   'P 1'
#
loop_
_entity.id
_entity.type
_entity.pdbx_description
1 polymer ?
#
loop_
_entity_poly.entity_id
_entity_poly.type
_entity_poly.pdbx_seq_one_letter_code
_entity_poly.pdbx_strand_id
1 'polypeptide(L)'
;INEALSSMTAEGCTNGGDAIITAYELAEKNFIEGGNNRVILATDGDLNVGLTSESDLVDLITEEKKENNIFLSVLGFGTDNLKDNKLEALADNGDGSYAFIDSAYEAKKVLVDEMGGTLNTVAKDVKFQIEFNPANVKGYRQIGYENRALADADFANDAVDGGEIGAGHMVTVLYEIVPAGSDFDVPAAEHKYGQDSNQANTSETASQDVKDKSDSAEDYTGELATVNVRYKE
;
A
#
# COMPACT_ATOMS: atom_id res chain seq x y z
N ILE A 1 -9.66 -0.72 30.29
CA ILE A 1 -9.12 -1.46 29.13
C ILE A 1 -8.58 -2.81 29.59
N ASN A 2 -7.58 -2.89 30.48
CA ASN A 2 -6.96 -4.15 30.90
C ASN A 2 -7.97 -5.14 31.49
N GLU A 3 -8.96 -4.68 32.26
CA GLU A 3 -10.01 -5.52 32.82
C GLU A 3 -10.91 -6.12 31.72
N ALA A 4 -11.28 -5.31 30.72
CA ALA A 4 -12.05 -5.78 29.57
C ALA A 4 -11.27 -6.80 28.74
N LEU A 5 -9.98 -6.54 28.49
CA LEU A 5 -9.12 -7.49 27.78
C LEU A 5 -8.97 -8.83 28.51
N SER A 6 -8.85 -8.79 29.83
CA SER A 6 -8.72 -10.01 30.65
C SER A 6 -10.00 -10.86 30.69
N SER A 7 -11.14 -10.29 30.33
CA SER A 7 -12.43 -11.00 30.26
C SER A 7 -12.73 -11.61 28.89
N MET A 8 -11.92 -11.30 27.88
CA MET A 8 -12.10 -11.85 26.54
C MET A 8 -11.61 -13.30 26.48
N THR A 9 -12.41 -14.16 25.86
CA THR A 9 -12.08 -15.56 25.61
C THR A 9 -12.26 -15.85 24.11
N ALA A 10 -11.42 -16.74 23.57
CA ALA A 10 -11.50 -17.15 22.18
C ALA A 10 -12.56 -18.25 22.03
N GLU A 11 -13.80 -17.86 21.80
CA GLU A 11 -14.93 -18.81 21.64
C GLU A 11 -16.02 -18.21 20.72
N GLY A 12 -16.84 -19.10 20.11
CA GLY A 12 -17.96 -18.71 19.26
C GLY A 12 -17.60 -18.54 17.78
N CYS A 13 -18.42 -17.78 17.05
CA CYS A 13 -18.26 -17.43 15.64
C CYS A 13 -17.93 -15.94 15.51
N THR A 14 -17.21 -15.57 14.43
CA THR A 14 -16.85 -14.18 14.19
C THR A 14 -17.91 -13.50 13.31
N ASN A 15 -18.75 -12.66 13.93
CA ASN A 15 -19.63 -11.74 13.21
C ASN A 15 -18.88 -10.44 12.93
N GLY A 16 -17.96 -10.51 11.97
CA GLY A 16 -17.03 -9.41 11.68
C GLY A 16 -17.73 -8.18 11.10
N GLY A 17 -18.75 -8.38 10.25
CA GLY A 17 -19.48 -7.27 9.65
C GLY A 17 -20.18 -6.40 10.71
N ASP A 18 -20.96 -6.99 11.60
CA ASP A 18 -21.65 -6.24 12.66
C ASP A 18 -20.65 -5.62 13.66
N ALA A 19 -19.50 -6.27 13.89
CA ALA A 19 -18.46 -5.71 14.74
C ALA A 19 -17.84 -4.45 14.13
N ILE A 20 -17.59 -4.45 12.83
CA ILE A 20 -17.07 -3.29 12.09
C ILE A 20 -18.10 -2.16 12.12
N ILE A 21 -19.38 -2.44 11.80
CA ILE A 21 -20.47 -1.43 11.86
C ILE A 21 -20.55 -0.82 13.25
N THR A 22 -20.59 -1.66 14.31
CA THR A 22 -20.66 -1.17 15.70
C THR A 22 -19.45 -0.31 16.06
N ALA A 23 -18.26 -0.67 15.58
CA ALA A 23 -17.04 0.10 15.84
C ALA A 23 -17.10 1.48 15.17
N TYR A 24 -17.59 1.56 13.93
CA TYR A 24 -17.79 2.84 13.24
C TYR A 24 -18.85 3.69 13.92
N GLU A 25 -20.02 3.14 14.30
CA GLU A 25 -21.04 3.87 15.07
C GLU A 25 -20.49 4.45 16.38
N LEU A 26 -19.60 3.71 17.05
CA LEU A 26 -18.94 4.20 18.27
C LEU A 26 -17.93 5.31 17.97
N ALA A 27 -17.18 5.18 16.88
CA ALA A 27 -16.22 6.19 16.44
C ALA A 27 -16.93 7.48 16.05
N GLU A 28 -18.05 7.42 15.33
CA GLU A 28 -18.89 8.58 14.99
C GLU A 28 -19.41 9.29 16.26
N LYS A 29 -19.96 8.54 17.20
CA LYS A 29 -20.47 9.10 18.48
C LYS A 29 -19.41 9.81 19.29
N ASN A 30 -18.14 9.44 19.11
CA ASN A 30 -17.00 9.98 19.84
C ASN A 30 -16.06 10.77 18.92
N PHE A 31 -16.52 11.16 17.75
CA PHE A 31 -15.71 11.87 16.76
C PHE A 31 -15.08 13.13 17.32
N ILE A 32 -13.81 13.33 17.04
CA ILE A 32 -13.03 14.49 17.46
C ILE A 32 -12.67 15.29 16.21
N GLU A 33 -13.23 16.48 16.07
CA GLU A 33 -12.92 17.36 14.95
C GLU A 33 -11.43 17.76 14.96
N GLY A 34 -10.75 17.57 13.82
CA GLY A 34 -9.30 17.78 13.71
C GLY A 34 -8.46 16.74 14.46
N GLY A 35 -9.10 15.71 15.03
CA GLY A 35 -8.46 14.57 15.67
C GLY A 35 -8.20 13.42 14.69
N ASN A 36 -7.51 12.41 15.18
CA ASN A 36 -7.29 11.15 14.44
C ASN A 36 -8.38 10.14 14.84
N ASN A 37 -9.44 10.07 14.02
CA ASN A 37 -10.55 9.15 14.24
C ASN A 37 -10.29 7.85 13.49
N ARG A 38 -10.08 6.75 14.21
CA ARG A 38 -9.62 5.50 13.61
C ARG A 38 -10.20 4.29 14.32
N VAL A 39 -10.64 3.31 13.55
CA VAL A 39 -10.94 1.95 13.98
C VAL A 39 -9.70 1.07 13.76
N ILE A 40 -9.38 0.23 14.72
CA ILE A 40 -8.33 -0.79 14.59
C ILE A 40 -8.99 -2.15 14.71
N LEU A 41 -9.00 -2.90 13.61
CA LEU A 41 -9.53 -4.25 13.52
C LEU A 41 -8.40 -5.26 13.75
N ALA A 42 -8.54 -6.10 14.78
CA ALA A 42 -7.63 -7.21 15.06
C ALA A 42 -8.36 -8.53 14.79
N THR A 43 -7.91 -9.30 13.79
CA THR A 43 -8.63 -10.51 13.32
C THR A 43 -7.67 -11.50 12.65
N ASP A 44 -8.09 -12.75 12.55
CA ASP A 44 -7.48 -13.77 11.69
C ASP A 44 -8.03 -13.76 10.24
N GLY A 45 -8.96 -12.85 9.94
CA GLY A 45 -9.58 -12.69 8.62
C GLY A 45 -10.75 -13.63 8.34
N ASP A 46 -11.09 -14.54 9.25
CA ASP A 46 -12.23 -15.45 9.09
C ASP A 46 -13.54 -14.76 9.53
N LEU A 47 -13.93 -13.72 8.78
CA LEU A 47 -15.19 -12.99 8.97
C LEU A 47 -16.34 -13.81 8.35
N ASN A 48 -16.82 -14.81 9.07
CA ASN A 48 -17.67 -15.86 8.51
C ASN A 48 -19.17 -15.71 8.84
N VAL A 49 -19.57 -14.66 9.56
CA VAL A 49 -20.96 -14.36 9.91
C VAL A 49 -21.29 -12.90 9.59
N GLY A 50 -22.51 -12.61 9.18
CA GLY A 50 -22.99 -11.26 8.84
C GLY A 50 -22.53 -10.82 7.44
N LEU A 51 -22.04 -9.60 7.31
CA LEU A 51 -21.41 -9.10 6.08
C LEU A 51 -20.08 -9.84 5.90
N THR A 52 -20.05 -10.83 5.02
CA THR A 52 -18.87 -11.68 4.78
C THR A 52 -18.24 -11.41 3.41
N SER A 53 -18.98 -10.80 2.49
CA SER A 53 -18.48 -10.41 1.19
C SER A 53 -17.44 -9.31 1.33
N GLU A 54 -16.31 -9.47 0.66
CA GLU A 54 -15.25 -8.46 0.62
C GLU A 54 -15.77 -7.15 0.03
N SER A 55 -16.56 -7.22 -1.05
CA SER A 55 -17.14 -6.03 -1.68
C SER A 55 -18.03 -5.24 -0.73
N ASP A 56 -18.92 -5.90 0.03
CA ASP A 56 -19.84 -5.20 0.92
C ASP A 56 -19.11 -4.54 2.09
N LEU A 57 -18.03 -5.18 2.58
CA LEU A 57 -17.18 -4.60 3.62
C LEU A 57 -16.35 -3.41 3.10
N VAL A 58 -15.83 -3.52 1.88
CA VAL A 58 -15.09 -2.43 1.23
C VAL A 58 -16.00 -1.24 0.96
N ASP A 59 -17.23 -1.49 0.50
CA ASP A 59 -18.21 -0.42 0.27
C ASP A 59 -18.55 0.31 1.57
N LEU A 60 -18.83 -0.41 2.65
CA LEU A 60 -19.06 0.16 3.98
C LEU A 60 -17.87 1.02 4.44
N ILE A 61 -16.66 0.48 4.40
CA ILE A 61 -15.45 1.17 4.86
C ILE A 61 -15.19 2.43 4.02
N THR A 62 -15.39 2.34 2.70
CA THR A 62 -15.21 3.46 1.79
C THR A 62 -16.22 4.57 2.05
N GLU A 63 -17.48 4.23 2.38
CA GLU A 63 -18.52 5.18 2.75
C GLU A 63 -18.15 5.91 4.06
N GLU A 64 -17.79 5.17 5.10
CA GLU A 64 -17.38 5.71 6.39
C GLU A 64 -16.16 6.64 6.30
N LYS A 65 -15.18 6.26 5.48
CA LYS A 65 -14.04 7.12 5.19
C LYS A 65 -14.44 8.44 4.54
N LYS A 66 -15.29 8.38 3.51
CA LYS A 66 -15.68 9.56 2.72
C LYS A 66 -16.61 10.51 3.47
N GLU A 67 -17.59 9.97 4.21
CA GLU A 67 -18.61 10.77 4.87
C GLU A 67 -18.17 11.22 6.25
N ASN A 68 -17.49 10.35 6.99
CA ASN A 68 -17.21 10.55 8.41
C ASN A 68 -15.74 10.80 8.71
N ASN A 69 -14.83 10.66 7.74
CA ASN A 69 -13.38 10.81 7.92
C ASN A 69 -12.84 9.93 9.06
N ILE A 70 -13.35 8.70 9.14
CA ILE A 70 -12.93 7.67 10.10
C ILE A 70 -12.15 6.60 9.34
N PHE A 71 -10.91 6.37 9.73
CA PHE A 71 -9.98 5.47 9.07
C PHE A 71 -10.01 4.07 9.67
N LEU A 72 -9.62 3.05 8.90
CA LEU A 72 -9.52 1.66 9.35
C LEU A 72 -8.10 1.12 9.19
N SER A 73 -7.47 0.75 10.29
CA SER A 73 -6.26 -0.07 10.27
C SER A 73 -6.57 -1.52 10.64
N VAL A 74 -5.88 -2.46 10.03
CA VAL A 74 -6.13 -3.89 10.22
C VAL A 74 -4.87 -4.59 10.70
N LEU A 75 -5.01 -5.38 11.77
CA LEU A 75 -3.97 -6.25 12.31
C LEU A 75 -4.38 -7.70 12.07
N GLY A 76 -3.63 -8.38 11.22
CA GLY A 76 -3.86 -9.79 10.91
C GLY A 76 -3.10 -10.70 11.87
N PHE A 77 -3.78 -11.71 12.41
CA PHE A 77 -3.22 -12.71 13.32
C PHE A 77 -3.45 -14.13 12.79
N GLY A 78 -2.55 -15.05 13.13
CA GLY A 78 -2.69 -16.48 12.80
C GLY A 78 -1.85 -16.92 11.60
N THR A 79 -1.62 -18.22 11.47
CA THR A 79 -0.72 -18.81 10.48
C THR A 79 -1.41 -19.70 9.44
N ASP A 80 -2.60 -20.19 9.74
CA ASP A 80 -3.20 -21.27 8.92
C ASP A 80 -4.36 -20.82 8.02
N ASN A 81 -5.18 -19.83 8.45
CA ASN A 81 -6.38 -19.39 7.74
C ASN A 81 -6.42 -17.89 7.47
N LEU A 82 -5.32 -17.21 7.59
CA LEU A 82 -5.25 -15.77 7.36
C LEU A 82 -5.71 -15.43 5.94
N LYS A 83 -6.67 -14.53 5.83
CA LYS A 83 -7.17 -13.98 4.55
C LYS A 83 -6.44 -12.68 4.23
N ASP A 84 -5.12 -12.79 4.08
CA ASP A 84 -4.19 -11.66 3.93
C ASP A 84 -4.68 -10.63 2.90
N ASN A 85 -4.97 -11.06 1.68
CA ASN A 85 -5.46 -10.19 0.61
C ASN A 85 -6.73 -9.42 0.98
N LYS A 86 -7.66 -10.09 1.71
CA LYS A 86 -8.90 -9.44 2.16
C LYS A 86 -8.62 -8.38 3.22
N LEU A 87 -7.75 -8.69 4.18
CA LEU A 87 -7.41 -7.77 5.26
C LEU A 87 -6.63 -6.56 4.75
N GLU A 88 -5.73 -6.77 3.81
CA GLU A 88 -5.02 -5.69 3.12
C GLU A 88 -6.00 -4.79 2.36
N ALA A 89 -6.91 -5.37 1.56
CA ALA A 89 -7.93 -4.61 0.84
C ALA A 89 -8.83 -3.77 1.76
N LEU A 90 -9.22 -4.29 2.94
CA LEU A 90 -10.00 -3.53 3.91
C LEU A 90 -9.21 -2.33 4.47
N ALA A 91 -7.93 -2.51 4.78
CA ALA A 91 -7.07 -1.43 5.28
C ALA A 91 -6.83 -0.36 4.21
N ASP A 92 -6.51 -0.76 2.98
CA ASP A 92 -6.25 0.15 1.86
C ASP A 92 -7.48 1.02 1.54
N ASN A 93 -8.68 0.42 1.49
CA ASN A 93 -9.91 1.18 1.27
C ASN A 93 -10.32 2.05 2.47
N GLY A 94 -9.79 1.79 3.65
CA GLY A 94 -10.01 2.55 4.88
C GLY A 94 -8.94 3.61 5.17
N ASP A 95 -8.05 3.94 4.24
CA ASP A 95 -6.89 4.83 4.42
C ASP A 95 -6.11 4.50 5.70
N GLY A 96 -5.95 3.21 5.96
CA GLY A 96 -5.24 2.70 7.12
C GLY A 96 -4.05 1.84 6.75
N SER A 97 -3.43 1.27 7.75
CA SER A 97 -2.30 0.35 7.58
C SER A 97 -2.73 -1.09 7.84
N TYR A 98 -2.19 -2.01 7.06
CA TYR A 98 -2.24 -3.43 7.34
C TYR A 98 -0.92 -3.90 7.94
N ALA A 99 -0.99 -4.70 8.99
CA ALA A 99 0.18 -5.36 9.56
C ALA A 99 -0.15 -6.81 9.94
N PHE A 100 0.72 -7.74 9.56
CA PHE A 100 0.64 -9.13 9.98
C PHE A 100 1.43 -9.34 11.26
N ILE A 101 0.78 -9.85 12.29
CA ILE A 101 1.35 -10.07 13.62
C ILE A 101 1.60 -11.57 13.81
N ASP A 102 2.82 -12.00 13.54
CA ASP A 102 3.25 -13.40 13.68
C ASP A 102 3.84 -13.72 15.05
N SER A 103 4.23 -12.69 15.79
CA SER A 103 4.98 -12.84 17.05
C SER A 103 4.73 -11.68 18.01
N ALA A 104 5.04 -11.92 19.28
CA ALA A 104 5.02 -10.85 20.29
C ALA A 104 6.04 -9.73 20.00
N TYR A 105 7.11 -10.03 19.26
CA TYR A 105 8.07 -9.05 18.82
C TYR A 105 7.47 -8.12 17.77
N GLU A 106 6.81 -8.67 16.75
CA GLU A 106 6.12 -7.89 15.72
C GLU A 106 4.96 -7.10 16.32
N ALA A 107 4.19 -7.70 17.24
CA ALA A 107 3.15 -6.98 17.98
C ALA A 107 3.71 -5.75 18.71
N LYS A 108 4.85 -5.89 19.39
CA LYS A 108 5.49 -4.76 20.07
C LYS A 108 5.96 -3.69 19.09
N LYS A 109 6.58 -4.10 17.99
CA LYS A 109 7.05 -3.19 16.94
C LYS A 109 5.88 -2.36 16.40
N VAL A 110 4.81 -3.00 15.93
CA VAL A 110 3.65 -2.35 15.32
C VAL A 110 2.86 -1.51 16.32
N LEU A 111 2.58 -2.07 17.52
CA LEU A 111 1.68 -1.44 18.50
C LEU A 111 2.38 -0.48 19.47
N VAL A 112 3.70 -0.46 19.54
CA VAL A 112 4.46 0.40 20.45
C VAL A 112 5.44 1.28 19.70
N ASP A 113 6.34 0.65 18.90
CA ASP A 113 7.45 1.38 18.29
C ASP A 113 6.98 2.18 17.07
N GLU A 114 6.04 1.66 16.28
CA GLU A 114 5.50 2.28 15.06
C GLU A 114 4.12 2.93 15.26
N MET A 115 3.51 2.81 16.44
CA MET A 115 2.16 3.32 16.70
C MET A 115 2.02 4.82 16.41
N GLY A 116 3.05 5.60 16.72
CA GLY A 116 3.09 7.03 16.40
C GLY A 116 2.95 7.31 14.91
N GLY A 117 3.60 6.49 14.08
CA GLY A 117 3.52 6.55 12.64
C GLY A 117 2.18 6.06 12.10
N THR A 118 1.69 4.93 12.61
CA THR A 118 0.41 4.36 12.20
C THR A 118 -0.78 5.27 12.51
N LEU A 119 -0.74 5.98 13.65
CA LEU A 119 -1.83 6.86 14.08
C LEU A 119 -1.74 8.27 13.51
N ASN A 120 -0.57 8.77 13.17
CA ASN A 120 -0.38 10.15 12.68
C ASN A 120 0.06 10.12 11.22
N THR A 121 -0.90 10.13 10.31
CA THR A 121 -0.64 10.27 8.87
C THR A 121 -0.05 11.66 8.60
N VAL A 122 1.12 11.70 7.98
CA VAL A 122 1.83 12.94 7.60
C VAL A 122 1.80 13.19 6.11
N ALA A 123 1.54 12.15 5.31
CA ALA A 123 1.40 12.27 3.87
C ALA A 123 0.37 11.26 3.37
N LYS A 124 -0.51 11.69 2.48
CA LYS A 124 -1.56 10.90 1.83
C LYS A 124 -1.27 10.76 0.35
N ASP A 125 -1.90 9.78 -0.30
CA ASP A 125 -1.76 9.52 -1.74
C ASP A 125 -0.28 9.47 -2.15
N VAL A 126 0.52 8.75 -1.37
CA VAL A 126 1.97 8.65 -1.59
C VAL A 126 2.25 7.61 -2.66
N LYS A 127 2.92 8.04 -3.72
CA LYS A 127 3.34 7.21 -4.84
C LYS A 127 4.84 7.34 -5.05
N PHE A 128 5.48 6.22 -5.33
CA PHE A 128 6.89 6.15 -5.68
C PHE A 128 7.02 5.72 -7.14
N GLN A 129 7.88 6.39 -7.86
CA GLN A 129 8.30 5.98 -9.19
C GLN A 129 9.82 5.86 -9.22
N ILE A 130 10.33 4.75 -9.70
CA ILE A 130 11.76 4.50 -9.82
C ILE A 130 12.08 4.31 -11.30
N GLU A 131 12.94 5.17 -11.81
CA GLU A 131 13.43 5.13 -13.18
C GLU A 131 14.90 4.72 -13.17
N PHE A 132 15.21 3.57 -13.74
CA PHE A 132 16.58 3.08 -13.86
C PHE A 132 17.26 3.65 -15.10
N ASN A 133 18.50 4.10 -14.96
CA ASN A 133 19.30 4.61 -16.07
C ASN A 133 19.67 3.47 -17.04
N PRO A 134 19.18 3.49 -18.29
CA PRO A 134 19.44 2.42 -19.25
C PRO A 134 20.91 2.30 -19.67
N ALA A 135 21.72 3.35 -19.45
CA ALA A 135 23.17 3.27 -19.66
C ALA A 135 23.86 2.35 -18.66
N ASN A 136 23.27 2.16 -17.46
CA ASN A 136 23.87 1.41 -16.36
C ASN A 136 23.07 0.15 -16.01
N VAL A 137 21.77 0.07 -16.36
CA VAL A 137 20.87 -1.06 -16.03
C VAL A 137 20.22 -1.58 -17.31
N LYS A 138 20.53 -2.84 -17.65
CA LYS A 138 19.98 -3.55 -18.81
C LYS A 138 18.57 -4.08 -18.57
N GLY A 139 18.25 -4.38 -17.32
CA GLY A 139 16.93 -4.86 -16.91
C GLY A 139 16.79 -4.84 -15.39
N TYR A 140 15.56 -4.83 -14.92
CA TYR A 140 15.25 -4.85 -13.49
C TYR A 140 13.94 -5.58 -13.23
N ARG A 141 13.77 -6.00 -11.98
CA ARG A 141 12.54 -6.61 -11.48
C ARG A 141 12.32 -6.19 -10.04
N GLN A 142 11.11 -5.74 -9.73
CA GLN A 142 10.68 -5.50 -8.35
C GLN A 142 10.47 -6.83 -7.63
N ILE A 143 10.82 -6.89 -6.35
CA ILE A 143 10.64 -8.05 -5.48
C ILE A 143 9.65 -7.66 -4.39
N GLY A 144 8.48 -8.29 -4.38
CA GLY A 144 7.38 -7.95 -3.48
C GLY A 144 6.58 -6.72 -3.94
N TYR A 145 5.52 -6.40 -3.22
CA TYR A 145 4.58 -5.31 -3.53
C TYR A 145 3.84 -5.45 -4.86
N GLU A 146 3.68 -6.67 -5.39
CA GLU A 146 3.02 -6.91 -6.68
C GLU A 146 1.58 -6.39 -6.69
N ASN A 147 0.87 -6.46 -5.55
CA ASN A 147 -0.51 -5.98 -5.39
C ASN A 147 -0.61 -4.44 -5.31
N ARG A 148 0.51 -3.75 -5.12
CA ARG A 148 0.58 -2.29 -5.02
C ARG A 148 1.30 -1.65 -6.20
N ALA A 149 1.56 -2.42 -7.23
CA ALA A 149 2.16 -1.91 -8.46
C ALA A 149 1.15 -1.03 -9.21
N LEU A 150 1.56 0.19 -9.52
CA LEU A 150 0.81 1.14 -10.34
C LEU A 150 1.40 1.18 -11.75
N ALA A 151 0.56 1.46 -12.75
CA ALA A 151 1.08 1.77 -14.08
C ALA A 151 1.79 3.13 -14.07
N ASP A 152 2.79 3.31 -14.93
CA ASP A 152 3.56 4.57 -14.99
C ASP A 152 2.67 5.80 -15.18
N ALA A 153 1.59 5.68 -15.97
CA ALA A 153 0.62 6.73 -16.18
C ALA A 153 -0.15 7.14 -14.90
N ASP A 154 -0.25 6.24 -13.94
CA ASP A 154 -1.01 6.45 -12.69
C ASP A 154 -0.20 7.19 -11.63
N PHE A 155 1.11 7.31 -11.80
CA PHE A 155 1.95 8.11 -10.91
C PHE A 155 1.50 9.58 -10.86
N ALA A 156 1.14 10.16 -12.00
CA ALA A 156 0.67 11.54 -12.11
C ALA A 156 -0.86 11.69 -11.97
N ASN A 157 -1.60 10.59 -11.84
CA ASN A 157 -3.04 10.57 -11.85
C ASN A 157 -3.61 10.70 -10.43
N ASP A 158 -4.28 11.82 -10.13
CA ASP A 158 -4.93 12.08 -8.83
C ASP A 158 -6.17 11.22 -8.54
N ALA A 159 -6.72 10.57 -9.57
CA ALA A 159 -7.88 9.69 -9.42
C ALA A 159 -7.50 8.27 -8.96
N VAL A 160 -6.22 7.90 -9.10
CA VAL A 160 -5.68 6.64 -8.59
C VAL A 160 -5.10 6.92 -7.22
N ASP A 161 -5.63 6.26 -6.21
CA ASP A 161 -5.19 6.41 -4.83
C ASP A 161 -3.81 5.77 -4.60
N GLY A 162 -3.01 6.38 -3.74
CA GLY A 162 -1.73 5.87 -3.28
C GLY A 162 -1.83 5.38 -1.83
N GLY A 163 -0.70 5.20 -1.17
CA GLY A 163 -0.67 4.81 0.24
C GLY A 163 -0.53 6.00 1.19
N GLU A 164 -0.86 5.79 2.47
CA GLU A 164 -0.62 6.75 3.53
C GLU A 164 0.71 6.48 4.22
N ILE A 165 1.42 7.56 4.55
CA ILE A 165 2.65 7.49 5.35
C ILE A 165 2.46 8.25 6.64
N GLY A 166 2.74 7.58 7.74
CA GLY A 166 2.70 8.15 9.07
C GLY A 166 4.06 8.66 9.56
N ALA A 167 4.05 9.41 10.65
CA ALA A 167 5.25 10.00 11.23
C ALA A 167 6.28 8.92 11.63
N GLY A 168 7.47 8.97 11.05
CA GLY A 168 8.54 7.99 11.32
C GLY A 168 8.40 6.66 10.58
N HIS A 169 7.41 6.51 9.72
CA HIS A 169 7.24 5.31 8.91
C HIS A 169 8.38 5.17 7.89
N MET A 170 8.83 3.93 7.68
CA MET A 170 9.86 3.58 6.69
C MET A 170 9.31 2.55 5.72
N VAL A 171 9.51 2.80 4.43
CA VAL A 171 9.16 1.86 3.36
C VAL A 171 10.44 1.33 2.73
N THR A 172 10.53 0.02 2.56
CA THR A 172 11.66 -0.63 1.90
C THR A 172 11.16 -1.38 0.67
N VAL A 173 11.67 -1.01 -0.50
CA VAL A 173 11.37 -1.70 -1.76
C VAL A 173 12.66 -2.31 -2.30
N LEU A 174 12.59 -3.56 -2.73
CA LEU A 174 13.74 -4.31 -3.26
C LEU A 174 13.61 -4.48 -4.77
N TYR A 175 14.70 -4.25 -5.47
CA TYR A 175 14.82 -4.50 -6.91
C TYR A 175 16.01 -5.40 -7.19
N GLU A 176 15.77 -6.44 -7.99
CA GLU A 176 16.84 -7.14 -8.67
C GLU A 176 17.19 -6.41 -9.96
N ILE A 177 18.46 -6.08 -10.16
CA ILE A 177 18.91 -5.34 -11.35
C ILE A 177 19.95 -6.16 -12.11
N VAL A 178 19.94 -6.01 -13.44
CA VAL A 178 20.95 -6.55 -14.34
C VAL A 178 21.77 -5.37 -14.87
N PRO A 179 23.07 -5.24 -14.49
CA PRO A 179 23.93 -4.18 -14.99
C PRO A 179 24.08 -4.23 -16.52
N ALA A 180 24.24 -3.07 -17.18
CA ALA A 180 24.36 -2.96 -18.62
C ALA A 180 25.53 -3.79 -19.20
N GLY A 181 26.64 -3.93 -18.43
CA GLY A 181 27.79 -4.74 -18.81
C GLY A 181 27.71 -6.22 -18.46
N SER A 182 26.57 -6.72 -18.01
CA SER A 182 26.35 -8.12 -17.67
C SER A 182 26.16 -8.98 -18.90
N ASP A 183 26.71 -10.20 -18.88
CA ASP A 183 26.46 -11.24 -19.90
C ASP A 183 25.11 -11.94 -19.70
N PHE A 184 24.36 -11.60 -18.64
CA PHE A 184 23.06 -12.18 -18.36
C PHE A 184 22.04 -11.76 -19.41
N ASP A 185 21.38 -12.73 -20.07
CA ASP A 185 20.30 -12.43 -21.00
C ASP A 185 19.01 -12.14 -20.23
N VAL A 186 18.51 -10.91 -20.33
CA VAL A 186 17.20 -10.53 -19.82
C VAL A 186 16.15 -11.14 -20.73
N PRO A 187 15.26 -12.03 -20.23
CA PRO A 187 14.20 -12.60 -21.06
C PRO A 187 13.31 -11.48 -21.63
N ALA A 188 13.24 -11.40 -22.95
CA ALA A 188 12.31 -10.52 -23.63
C ALA A 188 10.94 -11.20 -23.70
N ALA A 189 9.86 -10.44 -23.50
CA ALA A 189 8.51 -10.94 -23.75
C ALA A 189 8.33 -11.12 -25.25
N GLU A 190 7.99 -12.36 -25.68
CA GLU A 190 7.60 -12.62 -27.06
C GLU A 190 6.21 -12.02 -27.33
N HIS A 191 6.16 -10.95 -28.08
CA HIS A 191 4.90 -10.35 -28.51
C HIS A 191 4.46 -10.90 -29.86
N LYS A 192 3.32 -11.57 -29.91
CA LYS A 192 2.76 -12.15 -31.14
C LYS A 192 2.53 -11.14 -32.28
N TYR A 193 2.36 -9.85 -31.93
CA TYR A 193 2.03 -8.77 -32.85
C TYR A 193 3.01 -7.58 -32.79
N GLY A 194 4.15 -7.74 -32.12
CA GLY A 194 5.18 -6.72 -32.04
C GLY A 194 6.16 -6.78 -33.22
N GLN A 195 6.49 -5.64 -33.82
CA GLN A 195 7.64 -5.52 -34.67
C GLN A 195 8.93 -5.49 -33.86
N ASP A 196 9.99 -6.13 -34.38
CA ASP A 196 11.33 -6.06 -33.80
C ASP A 196 11.77 -4.63 -33.59
N SER A 197 11.64 -4.13 -32.38
CA SER A 197 12.36 -2.95 -31.95
C SER A 197 13.25 -3.37 -30.79
N ASN A 198 14.55 -3.38 -31.03
CA ASN A 198 15.58 -3.35 -30.03
C ASN A 198 15.44 -2.07 -29.20
N GLN A 199 14.46 -2.03 -28.32
CA GLN A 199 14.36 -1.02 -27.27
C GLN A 199 13.92 -1.70 -25.99
N ALA A 200 14.74 -1.53 -24.96
CA ALA A 200 14.43 -1.90 -23.59
C ALA A 200 13.00 -1.50 -23.23
N ASN A 201 12.26 -2.44 -22.59
CA ASN A 201 10.89 -2.25 -22.17
C ASN A 201 10.70 -0.95 -21.39
N THR A 202 10.34 0.09 -22.10
CA THR A 202 9.57 1.19 -21.54
C THR A 202 8.12 0.91 -21.94
N SER A 203 7.26 0.75 -20.95
CA SER A 203 5.81 0.72 -21.16
C SER A 203 5.40 1.88 -22.03
N GLU A 204 4.80 1.54 -23.18
CA GLU A 204 4.22 2.56 -24.04
C GLU A 204 3.11 3.29 -23.29
N THR A 205 3.25 4.59 -23.10
CA THR A 205 2.23 5.55 -23.51
C THR A 205 2.69 6.99 -23.24
N ALA A 206 2.43 7.81 -24.24
CA ALA A 206 2.47 9.28 -24.21
C ALA A 206 3.80 9.95 -24.57
N SER A 207 4.15 9.81 -25.85
CA SER A 207 4.84 10.90 -26.52
C SER A 207 3.79 11.88 -27.05
N GLN A 208 3.55 12.98 -26.35
CA GLN A 208 3.22 14.27 -26.99
C GLN A 208 3.38 15.40 -25.99
N ASP A 209 4.18 16.38 -26.40
CA ASP A 209 4.34 17.71 -25.83
C ASP A 209 5.23 17.89 -24.59
N VAL A 210 6.53 17.63 -24.73
CA VAL A 210 7.52 18.50 -24.08
C VAL A 210 8.39 19.12 -25.16
N LYS A 211 7.94 20.28 -25.63
CA LYS A 211 8.81 21.19 -26.39
C LYS A 211 9.73 21.90 -25.43
N ASP A 212 11.02 21.81 -25.76
CA ASP A 212 12.10 22.77 -25.48
C ASP A 212 12.24 23.29 -24.04
N LYS A 213 13.11 22.66 -23.28
CA LYS A 213 14.10 23.38 -22.51
C LYS A 213 15.47 22.77 -22.81
N SER A 214 16.12 23.25 -23.84
CA SER A 214 17.56 23.16 -24.02
C SER A 214 18.19 24.09 -23.01
N ASP A 215 18.63 23.57 -21.88
CA ASP A 215 19.75 24.20 -21.15
C ASP A 215 20.41 23.13 -20.29
N SER A 216 21.70 22.93 -20.56
CA SER A 216 22.64 22.00 -19.93
C SER A 216 22.27 20.51 -20.02
N ALA A 217 22.91 19.79 -20.93
CA ALA A 217 23.00 18.35 -20.87
C ALA A 217 23.75 17.97 -19.58
N GLU A 218 23.03 17.76 -18.50
CA GLU A 218 23.60 17.18 -17.29
C GLU A 218 24.08 15.77 -17.63
N ASP A 219 25.31 15.47 -17.23
CA ASP A 219 25.93 14.16 -17.48
C ASP A 219 25.41 13.17 -16.43
N TYR A 220 24.35 12.44 -16.76
CA TYR A 220 23.75 11.41 -15.91
C TYR A 220 24.46 10.05 -16.00
N THR A 221 25.62 9.96 -16.62
CA THR A 221 26.33 8.68 -16.85
C THR A 221 26.72 7.96 -15.55
N GLY A 222 26.87 8.70 -14.46
CA GLY A 222 27.16 8.15 -13.13
C GLY A 222 25.95 7.76 -12.31
N GLU A 223 24.71 8.07 -12.74
CA GLU A 223 23.51 7.78 -12.00
C GLU A 223 22.99 6.36 -12.30
N LEU A 224 22.60 5.64 -11.25
CA LEU A 224 22.00 4.31 -11.39
C LEU A 224 20.49 4.37 -11.63
N ALA A 225 19.83 5.25 -10.89
CA ALA A 225 18.37 5.41 -10.94
C ALA A 225 17.96 6.78 -10.38
N THR A 226 16.78 7.23 -10.76
CA THR A 226 16.08 8.36 -10.14
C THR A 226 14.85 7.85 -9.39
N VAL A 227 14.62 8.40 -8.20
CA VAL A 227 13.44 8.09 -7.37
C VAL A 227 12.58 9.34 -7.28
N ASN A 228 11.37 9.27 -7.82
CA ASN A 228 10.37 10.30 -7.72
C ASN A 228 9.36 9.92 -6.64
N VAL A 229 8.99 10.89 -5.80
CA VAL A 229 7.98 10.72 -4.76
C VAL A 229 6.92 11.80 -4.95
N ARG A 230 5.68 11.38 -4.96
CA ARG A 230 4.53 12.28 -5.00
C ARG A 230 3.65 12.00 -3.79
N TYR A 231 3.09 13.04 -3.19
CA TYR A 231 2.20 12.92 -2.04
C TYR A 231 1.28 14.15 -1.92
N LYS A 232 0.23 14.02 -1.11
CA LYS A 232 -0.63 15.10 -0.63
C LYS A 232 -0.40 15.32 0.87
N GLU A 233 -0.39 16.57 1.31
CA GLU A 233 -0.32 16.95 2.73
C GLU A 233 -1.69 16.86 3.40
#